data_d7b22592517fa6aebf4ded428a7b0836
#
_entry.id   d7b22592517fa6aebf4ded428a7b0836
#
_cell.length_a   1.000
_cell.length_b   1.000
_cell.length_c   1.000
_cell.angle_alpha   90.00
_cell.angle_beta   90.00
_cell.angle_gamma   90.00
#
_symmetry.space_group_name_H-M   'P 1'
#
loop_
_entity.id
_entity.type
_entity.pdbx_description
1 polymer ?
#
loop_
_entity_poly.entity_id
_entity_poly.type
_entity_poly.pdbx_seq_one_letter_code
_entity_poly.pdbx_strand_id
1 'polypeptide(L)'
;MKTKKFLESKQKSINWQITLKVLIIGVITIALLVPKFMILDLIGQRQHTAEESSKEVMQSWSLDQTVRGPVLAIPYTERNIDSNGKELNEEKEFYLLPKKLEIEGQVFPEIRKRSIYETVVYESAIKMGGHFDISGFDALKIPPENILWEKAKILVAIHDLRGINDRVEFGWNDSVYAFSPGMENKLVGNNGISLQMPQLLPQDFPAHFQFTLNLKGSESLNFAPLGETTEVTLQSAWNDPGFTGSFLPAEHTINNEGFTASWKVLDFNRNFPQQWKNDEYRVTDADFGVKLVTVADHYQKSSRAAKYGILIILFVFLSFFLNEIITKQKVHPFQYILVGFAVLVFYLLLLSISEQLGFNLAYLISSVSVLIMILLYSRTFLKKWVHAIVQTLILTFSFGFIFVLMQLETYALMVGSIGLFLVLALTMFVTRKINWYGE
;
A
#
# COMPACT_ATOMS: atom_id res chain seq x y z
N MET A 1 -71.48 -20.91 -50.38
CA MET A 1 -70.06 -21.28 -50.56
C MET A 1 -69.22 -20.14 -50.02
N LYS A 2 -68.80 -20.17 -48.75
CA LYS A 2 -68.01 -19.14 -48.09
C LYS A 2 -66.67 -19.74 -47.80
N THR A 3 -65.65 -19.36 -48.57
CA THR A 3 -64.26 -19.72 -48.38
C THR A 3 -63.71 -19.08 -47.10
N LYS A 4 -63.36 -19.88 -46.17
CA LYS A 4 -62.59 -19.52 -44.97
C LYS A 4 -61.19 -19.13 -45.46
N LYS A 5 -60.85 -17.84 -45.43
CA LYS A 5 -59.46 -17.37 -45.42
C LYS A 5 -58.87 -17.74 -44.07
N PHE A 6 -58.06 -18.77 -44.03
CA PHE A 6 -57.17 -19.05 -42.94
C PHE A 6 -56.10 -17.95 -42.91
N LEU A 7 -56.13 -17.17 -41.86
CA LEU A 7 -55.04 -16.34 -41.44
C LEU A 7 -53.87 -17.24 -40.99
N GLU A 8 -53.01 -17.62 -41.89
CA GLU A 8 -51.68 -18.12 -41.52
C GLU A 8 -50.91 -16.96 -40.86
N SER A 9 -50.87 -17.02 -39.52
CA SER A 9 -49.87 -16.24 -38.77
C SER A 9 -48.53 -16.77 -39.19
N LYS A 10 -47.82 -16.05 -40.01
CA LYS A 10 -46.40 -16.28 -40.31
C LYS A 10 -45.66 -16.21 -38.98
N GLN A 11 -45.46 -17.34 -38.34
CA GLN A 11 -44.66 -17.50 -37.13
C GLN A 11 -43.21 -17.17 -37.61
N LYS A 12 -42.68 -16.01 -37.23
CA LYS A 12 -41.30 -15.60 -37.56
C LYS A 12 -40.39 -16.67 -37.02
N SER A 13 -39.77 -17.48 -37.88
CA SER A 13 -38.82 -18.50 -37.49
C SER A 13 -37.52 -17.79 -37.04
N ILE A 14 -37.07 -18.02 -35.82
CA ILE A 14 -35.79 -17.54 -35.32
C ILE A 14 -34.69 -18.10 -36.24
N ASN A 15 -33.71 -17.27 -36.64
CA ASN A 15 -32.54 -17.73 -37.40
C ASN A 15 -31.69 -18.60 -36.49
N TRP A 16 -32.03 -19.93 -36.48
CA TRP A 16 -31.43 -20.92 -35.58
C TRP A 16 -29.88 -20.96 -35.67
N GLN A 17 -29.34 -20.70 -36.85
CA GLN A 17 -27.88 -20.71 -37.03
C GLN A 17 -27.20 -19.56 -36.30
N ILE A 18 -27.75 -18.36 -36.26
CA ILE A 18 -27.20 -17.20 -35.52
C ILE A 18 -27.37 -17.43 -34.03
N THR A 19 -28.54 -17.88 -33.61
CA THR A 19 -28.86 -18.13 -32.19
C THR A 19 -27.92 -19.20 -31.59
N LEU A 20 -27.76 -20.34 -32.31
CA LEU A 20 -26.84 -21.40 -31.87
C LEU A 20 -25.40 -20.89 -31.78
N LYS A 21 -24.96 -20.03 -32.71
CA LYS A 21 -23.62 -19.47 -32.66
C LYS A 21 -23.38 -18.53 -31.49
N VAL A 22 -24.33 -17.65 -31.19
CA VAL A 22 -24.27 -16.78 -30.01
C VAL A 22 -24.19 -17.63 -28.74
N LEU A 23 -24.97 -18.71 -28.65
CA LEU A 23 -24.94 -19.64 -27.53
C LEU A 23 -23.56 -20.31 -27.41
N ILE A 24 -22.98 -20.79 -28.52
CA ILE A 24 -21.64 -21.41 -28.53
C ILE A 24 -20.59 -20.40 -28.06
N ILE A 25 -20.61 -19.16 -28.57
CA ILE A 25 -19.69 -18.10 -28.15
C ILE A 25 -19.84 -17.82 -26.64
N GLY A 26 -21.07 -17.77 -26.12
CA GLY A 26 -21.35 -17.64 -24.69
C GLY A 26 -20.74 -18.76 -23.86
N VAL A 27 -20.92 -20.02 -24.29
CA VAL A 27 -20.32 -21.20 -23.62
C VAL A 27 -18.80 -21.11 -23.64
N ILE A 28 -18.17 -20.78 -24.77
CA ILE A 28 -16.72 -20.63 -24.89
C ILE A 28 -16.25 -19.52 -23.94
N THR A 29 -16.96 -18.37 -23.89
CA THR A 29 -16.60 -17.26 -22.99
C THR A 29 -16.63 -17.72 -21.53
N ILE A 30 -17.65 -18.47 -21.11
CA ILE A 30 -17.75 -19.01 -19.75
C ILE A 30 -16.62 -20.03 -19.50
N ALA A 31 -16.32 -20.91 -20.45
CA ALA A 31 -15.23 -21.88 -20.32
C ALA A 31 -13.86 -21.21 -20.15
N LEU A 32 -13.62 -20.07 -20.84
CA LEU A 32 -12.38 -19.29 -20.71
C LEU A 32 -12.26 -18.55 -19.37
N LEU A 33 -13.32 -18.44 -18.56
CA LEU A 33 -13.22 -17.91 -17.21
C LEU A 33 -12.37 -18.81 -16.31
N VAL A 34 -12.40 -20.14 -16.53
CA VAL A 34 -11.61 -21.07 -15.71
C VAL A 34 -10.11 -20.77 -15.81
N PRO A 35 -9.44 -20.79 -16.99
CA PRO A 35 -8.04 -20.44 -17.07
C PRO A 35 -7.77 -18.97 -16.71
N LYS A 36 -8.73 -18.05 -16.90
CA LYS A 36 -8.60 -16.68 -16.42
C LYS A 36 -8.47 -16.62 -14.89
N PHE A 37 -9.30 -17.36 -14.15
CA PHE A 37 -9.18 -17.40 -12.69
C PHE A 37 -7.88 -18.05 -12.22
N MET A 38 -7.38 -19.08 -12.95
CA MET A 38 -6.07 -19.67 -12.67
C MET A 38 -4.94 -18.64 -12.84
N ILE A 39 -5.04 -17.75 -13.83
CA ILE A 39 -4.05 -16.66 -14.03
C ILE A 39 -4.12 -15.65 -12.89
N LEU A 40 -5.32 -15.27 -12.44
CA LEU A 40 -5.49 -14.37 -11.30
C LEU A 40 -4.91 -14.96 -10.01
N ASP A 41 -5.12 -16.26 -9.79
CA ASP A 41 -4.54 -16.98 -8.66
C ASP A 41 -3.02 -17.03 -8.75
N LEU A 42 -2.45 -17.31 -9.94
CA LEU A 42 -1.01 -17.26 -10.18
C LEU A 42 -0.40 -15.88 -9.88
N ILE A 43 -1.07 -14.78 -10.29
CA ILE A 43 -0.64 -13.42 -9.95
C ILE A 43 -0.62 -13.22 -8.44
N GLY A 44 -1.67 -13.69 -7.74
CA GLY A 44 -1.75 -13.61 -6.27
C GLY A 44 -0.64 -14.41 -5.58
N GLN A 45 -0.35 -15.62 -6.05
CA GLN A 45 0.74 -16.46 -5.52
C GLN A 45 2.10 -15.78 -5.72
N ARG A 46 2.36 -15.18 -6.90
CA ARG A 46 3.60 -14.46 -7.17
C ARG A 46 3.75 -13.22 -6.29
N GLN A 47 2.67 -12.46 -6.10
CA GLN A 47 2.66 -11.32 -5.18
C GLN A 47 2.99 -11.76 -3.75
N HIS A 48 2.36 -12.84 -3.25
CA HIS A 48 2.63 -13.37 -1.91
C HIS A 48 4.10 -13.82 -1.75
N THR A 49 4.66 -14.50 -2.75
CA THR A 49 6.09 -14.89 -2.74
C THR A 49 7.01 -13.66 -2.71
N ALA A 50 6.64 -12.57 -3.42
CA ALA A 50 7.38 -11.31 -3.38
C ALA A 50 7.34 -10.69 -1.98
N GLU A 51 6.17 -10.65 -1.35
CA GLU A 51 5.99 -10.13 0.01
C GLU A 51 6.75 -10.98 1.06
N GLU A 52 6.76 -12.31 0.93
CA GLU A 52 7.54 -13.20 1.80
C GLU A 52 9.05 -12.97 1.64
N SER A 53 9.52 -12.88 0.38
CA SER A 53 10.94 -12.60 0.09
C SER A 53 11.38 -11.24 0.63
N SER A 54 10.51 -10.22 0.53
CA SER A 54 10.73 -8.90 1.12
C SER A 54 10.85 -8.98 2.65
N LYS A 55 9.92 -9.71 3.32
CA LYS A 55 9.97 -9.92 4.77
C LYS A 55 11.27 -10.59 5.23
N GLU A 56 11.79 -11.57 4.49
CA GLU A 56 13.05 -12.21 4.81
C GLU A 56 14.24 -11.25 4.71
N VAL A 57 14.25 -10.32 3.74
CA VAL A 57 15.26 -9.25 3.66
C VAL A 57 15.16 -8.33 4.86
N MET A 58 13.94 -7.86 5.20
CA MET A 58 13.69 -7.00 6.35
C MET A 58 14.11 -7.67 7.66
N GLN A 59 13.77 -8.95 7.86
CA GLN A 59 14.18 -9.70 9.05
C GLN A 59 15.69 -9.88 9.18
N SER A 60 16.43 -9.89 8.07
CA SER A 60 17.88 -9.99 8.05
C SER A 60 18.59 -8.64 8.21
N TRP A 61 17.91 -7.54 7.90
CA TRP A 61 18.42 -6.17 8.00
C TRP A 61 17.96 -5.49 9.29
N SER A 62 16.76 -5.02 9.30
CA SER A 62 15.93 -4.53 10.43
C SER A 62 14.52 -4.28 9.89
N LEU A 63 13.51 -4.43 10.76
CA LEU A 63 12.11 -4.15 10.43
C LEU A 63 11.87 -2.64 10.25
N ASP A 64 10.62 -2.27 10.00
CA ASP A 64 10.18 -0.87 10.06
C ASP A 64 10.48 -0.26 11.43
N GLN A 65 10.78 1.03 11.47
CA GLN A 65 11.14 1.69 12.71
C GLN A 65 10.05 2.67 13.17
N THR A 66 9.79 2.59 14.46
CA THR A 66 8.99 3.59 15.17
C THR A 66 9.76 4.00 16.42
N VAL A 67 10.06 5.29 16.54
CA VAL A 67 10.78 5.87 17.68
C VAL A 67 9.80 6.66 18.53
N ARG A 68 9.67 6.26 19.81
CA ARG A 68 8.83 6.95 20.80
C ARG A 68 9.69 7.30 22.01
N GLY A 69 9.95 8.57 22.20
CA GLY A 69 10.81 9.06 23.25
C GLY A 69 11.37 10.44 22.98
N PRO A 70 12.14 10.98 23.91
CA PRO A 70 12.38 10.42 25.26
C PRO A 70 11.16 10.63 26.19
N VAL A 71 10.94 9.69 27.10
CA VAL A 71 9.96 9.79 28.19
C VAL A 71 10.72 9.68 29.52
N LEU A 72 10.46 10.59 30.44
CA LEU A 72 11.03 10.51 31.78
C LEU A 72 10.06 9.76 32.69
N ALA A 73 10.45 8.59 33.16
CA ALA A 73 9.71 7.76 34.12
C ALA A 73 10.33 7.94 35.49
N ILE A 74 9.54 8.35 36.49
CA ILE A 74 10.00 8.63 37.86
C ILE A 74 9.18 7.77 38.83
N PRO A 75 9.80 6.87 39.60
CA PRO A 75 9.11 6.13 40.62
C PRO A 75 8.69 6.99 41.79
N TYR A 76 7.58 6.62 42.42
CA TYR A 76 7.11 7.21 43.68
C TYR A 76 6.51 6.13 44.57
N THR A 77 6.53 6.36 45.90
CA THR A 77 5.94 5.46 46.87
C THR A 77 4.51 5.89 47.20
N GLU A 78 3.55 4.99 47.00
CA GLU A 78 2.17 5.18 47.41
C GLU A 78 1.89 4.31 48.66
N ARG A 79 1.34 4.94 49.72
CA ARG A 79 0.94 4.22 50.92
C ARG A 79 -0.47 3.70 50.78
N ASN A 80 -0.63 2.41 50.73
CA ASN A 80 -1.91 1.72 50.75
C ASN A 80 -2.08 0.96 52.07
N ILE A 81 -3.32 0.90 52.57
CA ILE A 81 -3.68 0.10 53.74
C ILE A 81 -4.38 -1.15 53.22
N ASP A 82 -3.83 -2.33 53.55
CA ASP A 82 -4.46 -3.58 53.19
C ASP A 82 -5.75 -3.85 53.99
N SER A 83 -6.51 -4.89 53.64
CA SER A 83 -7.75 -5.30 54.32
C SER A 83 -7.58 -5.65 55.77
N ASN A 84 -6.33 -5.84 56.26
CA ASN A 84 -5.96 -6.17 57.64
C ASN A 84 -5.42 -4.95 58.42
N GLY A 85 -5.46 -3.75 57.84
CA GLY A 85 -4.99 -2.50 58.48
C GLY A 85 -3.46 -2.34 58.46
N LYS A 86 -2.73 -3.15 57.68
CA LYS A 86 -1.29 -3.05 57.53
C LYS A 86 -0.92 -2.06 56.44
N GLU A 87 -0.05 -1.11 56.75
CA GLU A 87 0.51 -0.20 55.72
C GLU A 87 1.41 -0.99 54.76
N LEU A 88 1.10 -0.88 53.48
CA LEU A 88 1.90 -1.38 52.36
C LEU A 88 2.40 -0.17 51.59
N ASN A 89 3.72 -0.09 51.40
CA ASN A 89 4.34 0.87 50.52
C ASN A 89 4.47 0.21 49.14
N GLU A 90 3.74 0.72 48.14
CA GLU A 90 3.78 0.26 46.76
C GLU A 90 4.58 1.26 45.95
N GLU A 91 5.59 0.79 45.20
CA GLU A 91 6.34 1.62 44.26
C GLU A 91 5.59 1.67 42.94
N LYS A 92 5.23 2.87 42.49
CA LYS A 92 4.52 3.17 41.24
C LYS A 92 5.32 4.17 40.43
N GLU A 93 5.01 4.32 39.18
CA GLU A 93 5.68 5.28 38.29
C GLU A 93 4.75 6.39 37.83
N PHE A 94 5.28 7.58 37.70
CA PHE A 94 4.65 8.63 36.88
C PHE A 94 5.56 8.99 35.73
N TYR A 95 4.94 9.49 34.66
CA TYR A 95 5.60 9.78 33.40
C TYR A 95 5.52 11.27 33.11
N LEU A 96 6.64 11.81 32.63
CA LEU A 96 6.76 13.20 32.19
C LEU A 96 7.26 13.23 30.75
N LEU A 97 6.56 13.95 29.89
CA LEU A 97 6.92 14.17 28.49
C LEU A 97 7.66 15.50 28.32
N PRO A 98 8.45 15.66 27.24
CA PRO A 98 9.16 16.90 26.97
C PRO A 98 8.18 18.08 26.73
N LYS A 99 8.53 19.27 27.16
CA LYS A 99 7.79 20.49 26.80
C LYS A 99 8.02 20.83 25.32
N LYS A 100 9.24 20.69 24.83
CA LYS A 100 9.57 20.80 23.41
C LYS A 100 10.32 19.56 22.94
N LEU A 101 9.95 19.02 21.78
CA LEU A 101 10.63 17.92 21.13
C LEU A 101 10.89 18.30 19.68
N GLU A 102 12.16 18.36 19.33
CA GLU A 102 12.66 18.63 17.97
C GLU A 102 13.33 17.37 17.43
N ILE A 103 12.96 16.95 16.24
CA ILE A 103 13.50 15.78 15.56
C ILE A 103 13.94 16.16 14.16
N GLU A 104 15.21 16.00 13.86
CA GLU A 104 15.78 16.18 12.52
C GLU A 104 16.31 14.83 12.03
N GLY A 105 15.76 14.32 10.94
CA GLY A 105 16.13 13.02 10.38
C GLY A 105 16.59 13.11 8.94
N GLN A 106 17.71 12.46 8.64
CA GLN A 106 18.16 12.16 7.29
C GLN A 106 18.01 10.66 7.05
N VAL A 107 17.31 10.30 5.95
CA VAL A 107 17.05 8.90 5.60
C VAL A 107 17.76 8.59 4.29
N PHE A 108 18.56 7.53 4.30
CA PHE A 108 19.39 7.07 3.18
C PHE A 108 18.83 5.73 2.67
N PRO A 109 17.87 5.74 1.72
CA PRO A 109 17.26 4.53 1.21
C PRO A 109 18.19 3.78 0.26
N GLU A 110 18.11 2.45 0.31
CA GLU A 110 18.79 1.52 -0.57
C GLU A 110 17.81 0.43 -1.02
N ILE A 111 17.84 0.08 -2.31
CA ILE A 111 17.06 -1.05 -2.83
C ILE A 111 17.92 -2.31 -2.71
N ARG A 112 17.48 -3.27 -1.92
CA ARG A 112 18.06 -4.60 -1.83
C ARG A 112 17.24 -5.62 -2.59
N LYS A 113 17.94 -6.52 -3.28
CA LYS A 113 17.33 -7.57 -4.08
C LYS A 113 17.56 -8.93 -3.44
N ARG A 114 16.47 -9.73 -3.41
CA ARG A 114 16.57 -11.16 -3.16
C ARG A 114 15.92 -11.89 -4.32
N SER A 115 16.72 -12.59 -5.12
CA SER A 115 16.29 -13.10 -6.43
C SER A 115 15.83 -11.97 -7.35
N ILE A 116 14.58 -11.96 -7.79
CA ILE A 116 13.95 -10.93 -8.62
C ILE A 116 13.19 -9.87 -7.81
N TYR A 117 13.06 -10.06 -6.48
CA TYR A 117 12.25 -9.20 -5.62
C TYR A 117 13.09 -8.09 -5.00
N GLU A 118 12.54 -6.89 -5.02
CA GLU A 118 13.16 -5.67 -4.50
C GLU A 118 12.50 -5.25 -3.18
N THR A 119 13.31 -4.86 -2.22
CA THR A 119 12.88 -4.35 -0.91
C THR A 119 13.62 -3.06 -0.60
N VAL A 120 12.91 -2.02 -0.17
CA VAL A 120 13.55 -0.80 0.31
C VAL A 120 13.95 -1.00 1.76
N VAL A 121 15.25 -0.86 1.99
CA VAL A 121 15.83 -0.70 3.32
C VAL A 121 16.46 0.67 3.41
N TYR A 122 16.77 1.13 4.62
CA TYR A 122 17.42 2.41 4.79
C TYR A 122 18.36 2.41 6.00
N GLU A 123 19.31 3.34 5.98
CA GLU A 123 19.98 3.85 7.15
C GLU A 123 19.44 5.25 7.44
N SER A 124 19.44 5.65 8.69
CA SER A 124 18.99 6.99 9.09
C SER A 124 19.87 7.55 10.19
N ALA A 125 20.08 8.87 10.13
CA ALA A 125 20.66 9.66 11.20
C ALA A 125 19.60 10.59 11.75
N ILE A 126 19.18 10.38 13.00
CA ILE A 126 18.07 11.08 13.65
C ILE A 126 18.63 11.84 14.85
N LYS A 127 18.62 13.15 14.79
CA LYS A 127 18.93 14.03 15.93
C LYS A 127 17.64 14.35 16.65
N MET A 128 17.63 14.16 17.96
CA MET A 128 16.51 14.47 18.84
C MET A 128 16.99 15.42 19.93
N GLY A 129 16.24 16.50 20.13
CA GLY A 129 16.55 17.50 21.14
C GLY A 129 15.30 18.17 21.71
N GLY A 130 15.46 18.85 22.81
CA GLY A 130 14.35 19.55 23.47
C GLY A 130 14.64 19.83 24.93
N HIS A 131 13.57 20.01 25.70
CA HIS A 131 13.69 20.16 27.14
C HIS A 131 12.49 19.58 27.90
N PHE A 132 12.76 19.11 29.10
CA PHE A 132 11.75 18.76 30.08
C PHE A 132 11.52 19.91 31.05
N ASP A 133 10.27 20.05 31.52
CA ASP A 133 9.89 21.02 32.53
C ASP A 133 8.92 20.34 33.51
N ILE A 134 9.05 20.61 34.79
CA ILE A 134 8.17 20.11 35.86
C ILE A 134 7.03 21.06 36.20
N SER A 135 6.80 22.07 35.38
CA SER A 135 5.64 22.97 35.53
C SER A 135 4.34 22.18 35.45
N GLY A 136 3.46 22.36 36.43
CA GLY A 136 2.18 21.61 36.54
C GLY A 136 2.29 20.27 37.29
N PHE A 137 3.44 19.92 37.83
CA PHE A 137 3.66 18.68 38.58
C PHE A 137 2.68 18.53 39.79
N ASP A 138 2.27 19.65 40.42
CA ASP A 138 1.30 19.67 41.53
C ASP A 138 -0.05 19.03 41.18
N ALA A 139 -0.38 18.96 39.88
CA ALA A 139 -1.61 18.33 39.39
C ALA A 139 -1.63 16.82 39.65
N LEU A 140 -0.46 16.17 39.75
CA LEU A 140 -0.34 14.75 40.06
C LEU A 140 -0.64 14.42 41.51
N LYS A 141 -0.63 15.42 42.43
CA LYS A 141 -0.88 15.27 43.86
C LYS A 141 -0.03 14.19 44.52
N ILE A 142 1.24 14.09 44.12
CA ILE A 142 2.23 13.20 44.72
C ILE A 142 3.01 14.00 45.77
N PRO A 143 3.04 13.60 47.05
CA PRO A 143 3.88 14.25 48.05
C PRO A 143 5.35 14.27 47.61
N PRO A 144 6.06 15.41 47.69
CA PRO A 144 7.43 15.53 47.22
C PRO A 144 8.39 14.51 47.89
N GLU A 145 8.15 14.19 49.20
CA GLU A 145 8.92 13.21 49.96
C GLU A 145 8.73 11.78 49.48
N ASN A 146 7.70 11.48 48.72
CA ASN A 146 7.42 10.14 48.21
C ASN A 146 8.07 9.90 46.83
N ILE A 147 8.67 10.91 46.21
CA ILE A 147 9.25 10.80 44.87
C ILE A 147 10.69 10.28 44.98
N LEU A 148 10.98 9.28 44.18
CA LEU A 148 12.29 8.63 44.15
C LEU A 148 13.09 9.14 42.96
N TRP A 149 13.54 10.41 43.04
CA TRP A 149 14.24 11.07 41.92
C TRP A 149 15.52 10.33 41.51
N GLU A 150 16.21 9.71 42.42
CA GLU A 150 17.44 8.90 42.21
C GLU A 150 17.17 7.63 41.38
N LYS A 151 15.92 7.21 41.28
CA LYS A 151 15.49 6.05 40.48
C LYS A 151 14.90 6.44 39.14
N ALA A 152 14.91 7.71 38.80
CA ALA A 152 14.36 8.21 37.52
C ALA A 152 15.06 7.57 36.34
N LYS A 153 14.30 7.34 35.25
CA LYS A 153 14.79 6.72 34.00
C LYS A 153 14.33 7.52 32.81
N ILE A 154 15.19 7.68 31.83
CA ILE A 154 14.81 8.10 30.47
C ILE A 154 14.54 6.84 29.65
N LEU A 155 13.39 6.83 28.97
CA LEU A 155 12.94 5.71 28.14
C LEU A 155 12.84 6.17 26.69
N VAL A 156 13.37 5.38 25.74
CA VAL A 156 13.18 5.57 24.30
C VAL A 156 12.80 4.22 23.70
N ALA A 157 11.55 4.10 23.26
CA ALA A 157 11.09 2.91 22.56
C ALA A 157 11.54 2.94 21.10
N ILE A 158 12.04 1.81 20.64
CA ILE A 158 12.50 1.57 19.27
C ILE A 158 11.92 0.22 18.86
N HIS A 159 11.22 0.18 17.72
CA HIS A 159 10.48 -1.01 17.31
C HIS A 159 11.41 -2.22 17.12
N ASP A 160 12.52 -2.07 16.42
CA ASP A 160 13.51 -3.12 16.22
C ASP A 160 14.91 -2.66 16.64
N LEU A 161 15.37 -3.17 17.78
CA LEU A 161 16.70 -2.83 18.35
C LEU A 161 17.86 -3.30 17.49
N ARG A 162 17.67 -4.27 16.58
CA ARG A 162 18.71 -4.71 15.65
C ARG A 162 19.13 -3.60 14.67
N GLY A 163 18.28 -2.57 14.51
CA GLY A 163 18.56 -1.42 13.69
C GLY A 163 19.56 -0.43 14.31
N ILE A 164 19.87 -0.51 15.61
CA ILE A 164 20.81 0.42 16.25
C ILE A 164 22.22 0.13 15.76
N ASN A 165 22.85 1.13 15.12
CA ASN A 165 24.21 1.00 14.56
C ASN A 165 25.31 1.33 15.56
N ASP A 166 25.06 2.30 16.46
CA ASP A 166 26.07 2.86 17.35
C ASP A 166 25.56 2.95 18.79
N ARG A 167 26.47 3.12 19.74
CA ARG A 167 26.09 3.44 21.11
C ARG A 167 25.41 4.81 21.15
N VAL A 168 24.29 4.88 21.86
CA VAL A 168 23.51 6.10 21.97
C VAL A 168 23.96 6.85 23.23
N GLU A 169 24.49 8.04 23.03
CA GLU A 169 24.86 8.96 24.10
C GLU A 169 23.76 10.02 24.26
N PHE A 170 23.41 10.31 25.50
CA PHE A 170 22.35 11.25 25.87
C PHE A 170 22.94 12.43 26.61
N GLY A 171 22.94 13.57 25.98
CA GLY A 171 23.27 14.84 26.62
C GLY A 171 22.11 15.29 27.51
N TRP A 172 22.39 15.63 28.76
CA TRP A 172 21.48 16.20 29.72
C TRP A 172 22.13 17.40 30.39
N ASN A 173 21.68 18.60 30.08
CA ASN A 173 22.36 19.84 30.41
C ASN A 173 23.87 19.77 30.06
N ASP A 174 24.76 19.89 31.04
CA ASP A 174 26.20 19.85 30.84
C ASP A 174 26.81 18.43 30.97
N SER A 175 25.99 17.41 31.15
CA SER A 175 26.43 16.02 31.37
C SER A 175 26.07 15.10 30.21
N VAL A 176 26.83 14.04 30.02
CA VAL A 176 26.60 13.01 28.99
C VAL A 176 26.49 11.66 29.66
N TYR A 177 25.45 10.93 29.29
CA TYR A 177 25.15 9.59 29.78
C TYR A 177 25.03 8.60 28.61
N ALA A 178 25.19 7.31 28.89
CA ALA A 178 25.01 6.29 27.85
C ALA A 178 23.74 5.47 28.11
N PHE A 179 22.92 5.26 27.08
CA PHE A 179 21.80 4.35 27.17
C PHE A 179 22.25 2.90 27.33
N SER A 180 21.43 2.12 28.02
CA SER A 180 21.54 0.67 28.14
C SER A 180 20.41 0.00 27.34
N PRO A 181 20.66 -1.18 26.73
CA PRO A 181 19.62 -1.94 26.08
C PRO A 181 18.59 -2.46 27.08
N GLY A 182 17.34 -2.49 26.65
CA GLY A 182 16.21 -2.97 27.44
C GLY A 182 15.36 -1.83 28.01
N MET A 183 14.06 -2.05 27.93
CA MET A 183 13.05 -1.15 28.46
C MET A 183 11.85 -2.00 28.89
N GLU A 184 11.53 -1.98 30.19
CA GLU A 184 10.37 -2.67 30.73
C GLU A 184 9.21 -1.69 30.88
N ASN A 185 8.66 -1.22 29.73
CA ASN A 185 7.53 -0.28 29.78
C ASN A 185 6.61 -0.45 28.57
N LYS A 186 5.42 -1.00 28.78
CA LYS A 186 4.43 -1.28 27.73
C LYS A 186 3.64 -0.04 27.27
N LEU A 187 3.72 1.08 27.97
CA LEU A 187 2.98 2.30 27.64
C LEU A 187 3.64 3.06 26.50
N VAL A 188 4.98 3.05 26.49
CA VAL A 188 5.79 3.70 25.46
C VAL A 188 6.09 2.73 24.31
N GLY A 189 6.38 1.46 24.64
CA GLY A 189 6.66 0.41 23.68
C GLY A 189 7.13 -0.88 24.31
N ASN A 190 7.19 -1.95 23.52
CA ASN A 190 7.63 -3.26 24.04
C ASN A 190 9.16 -3.41 24.07
N ASN A 191 9.86 -2.71 23.16
CA ASN A 191 11.32 -2.75 23.00
C ASN A 191 11.87 -1.33 23.05
N GLY A 192 13.09 -1.18 23.54
CA GLY A 192 13.73 0.13 23.59
C GLY A 192 15.05 0.12 24.36
N ILE A 193 15.53 1.32 24.58
CA ILE A 193 16.71 1.62 25.39
C ILE A 193 16.30 2.47 26.58
N SER A 194 17.01 2.30 27.69
CA SER A 194 16.74 3.06 28.91
C SER A 194 18.03 3.61 29.51
N LEU A 195 17.91 4.71 30.23
CA LEU A 195 19.01 5.35 30.93
C LEU A 195 18.57 5.68 32.35
N GLN A 196 19.31 5.19 33.33
CA GLN A 196 19.14 5.55 34.75
C GLN A 196 19.70 6.95 34.99
N MET A 197 18.94 7.81 35.69
CA MET A 197 19.30 9.18 36.06
C MET A 197 19.56 9.29 37.59
N PRO A 198 20.69 8.80 38.10
CA PRO A 198 20.88 8.59 39.56
C PRO A 198 21.03 9.88 40.38
N GLN A 199 21.22 11.01 39.72
CA GLN A 199 21.42 12.32 40.36
C GLN A 199 20.40 13.37 39.95
N LEU A 200 19.24 12.94 39.43
CA LEU A 200 18.19 13.86 39.03
C LEU A 200 17.57 14.55 40.26
N LEU A 201 17.46 15.87 40.20
CA LEU A 201 16.86 16.70 41.26
C LEU A 201 15.86 17.66 40.67
N PRO A 202 14.83 18.12 41.42
CA PRO A 202 13.86 19.12 40.92
C PRO A 202 14.48 20.44 40.44
N GLN A 203 15.63 20.83 40.99
CA GLN A 203 16.35 22.04 40.60
C GLN A 203 17.07 21.95 39.25
N ASP A 204 17.16 20.76 38.67
CA ASP A 204 17.77 20.54 37.35
C ASP A 204 16.84 20.96 36.21
N PHE A 205 15.56 21.24 36.49
CA PHE A 205 14.58 21.69 35.54
C PHE A 205 14.48 23.22 35.43
N PRO A 206 14.27 23.76 34.20
CA PRO A 206 14.10 23.04 32.94
C PRO A 206 15.38 22.35 32.46
N ALA A 207 15.29 21.11 32.05
CA ALA A 207 16.44 20.30 31.67
C ALA A 207 16.49 20.08 30.16
N HIS A 208 17.54 20.53 29.53
CA HIS A 208 17.79 20.37 28.10
C HIS A 208 18.39 19.00 27.81
N PHE A 209 17.92 18.38 26.73
CA PHE A 209 18.48 17.10 26.26
C PHE A 209 18.79 17.17 24.77
N GLN A 210 19.77 16.34 24.36
CA GLN A 210 20.05 16.05 22.96
C GLN A 210 20.67 14.66 22.83
N PHE A 211 20.33 13.95 21.76
CA PHE A 211 20.97 12.69 21.39
C PHE A 211 20.79 12.40 19.90
N THR A 212 21.61 11.48 19.39
CA THR A 212 21.52 11.02 17.99
C THR A 212 21.29 9.53 17.96
N LEU A 213 20.34 9.11 17.13
CA LEU A 213 20.05 7.71 16.81
C LEU A 213 20.44 7.45 15.36
N ASN A 214 21.43 6.56 15.16
CA ASN A 214 21.75 6.02 13.85
C ASN A 214 21.06 4.66 13.74
N LEU A 215 19.97 4.60 12.94
CA LEU A 215 19.11 3.44 12.82
C LEU A 215 19.07 2.88 11.41
N LYS A 216 19.16 1.56 11.30
CA LYS A 216 18.72 0.79 10.15
C LYS A 216 17.23 0.52 10.25
N GLY A 217 16.54 0.48 9.11
CA GLY A 217 15.15 0.11 9.04
C GLY A 217 14.75 -0.34 7.65
N SER A 218 13.49 -0.72 7.53
CA SER A 218 12.85 -1.10 6.26
C SER A 218 11.51 -0.41 6.14
N GLU A 219 11.08 -0.14 4.93
CA GLU A 219 9.76 0.37 4.56
C GLU A 219 9.33 1.69 5.20
N SER A 220 9.35 1.84 6.53
CA SER A 220 8.83 3.05 7.19
C SER A 220 9.66 3.52 8.37
N LEU A 221 9.63 4.84 8.60
CA LEU A 221 10.17 5.51 9.77
C LEU A 221 9.12 6.42 10.38
N ASN A 222 8.73 6.12 11.62
CA ASN A 222 7.67 6.81 12.32
C ASN A 222 8.14 7.35 13.68
N PHE A 223 7.44 8.39 14.17
CA PHE A 223 7.67 9.05 15.45
C PHE A 223 6.37 9.25 16.21
N ALA A 224 6.44 9.29 17.54
CA ALA A 224 5.33 9.72 18.38
C ALA A 224 5.45 11.21 18.75
N PRO A 225 4.35 11.99 18.73
CA PRO A 225 4.36 13.41 19.09
C PRO A 225 4.32 13.59 20.61
N LEU A 226 5.44 13.43 21.30
CA LEU A 226 5.50 13.41 22.76
C LEU A 226 5.67 14.81 23.37
N GLY A 227 6.19 15.80 22.64
CA GLY A 227 6.32 17.18 23.13
C GLY A 227 4.97 17.84 23.36
N GLU A 228 4.89 18.85 24.26
CA GLU A 228 3.79 19.83 24.24
C GLU A 228 3.75 20.50 22.86
N THR A 229 4.93 20.77 22.30
CA THR A 229 5.13 21.04 20.89
C THR A 229 6.15 20.04 20.35
N THR A 230 5.77 19.26 19.32
CA THR A 230 6.66 18.35 18.60
C THR A 230 6.88 18.86 17.18
N GLU A 231 8.12 19.09 16.81
CA GLU A 231 8.53 19.49 15.47
C GLU A 231 9.44 18.39 14.87
N VAL A 232 9.07 17.87 13.69
CA VAL A 232 9.82 16.84 12.99
C VAL A 232 10.14 17.30 11.60
N THR A 233 11.40 17.19 11.19
CA THR A 233 11.85 17.44 9.81
C THR A 233 12.58 16.21 9.30
N LEU A 234 12.10 15.64 8.18
CA LEU A 234 12.73 14.51 7.51
C LEU A 234 13.16 14.88 6.11
N GLN A 235 14.36 14.40 5.73
CA GLN A 235 14.92 14.55 4.39
C GLN A 235 15.39 13.19 3.87
N SER A 236 15.18 12.94 2.58
CA SER A 236 15.64 11.73 1.92
C SER A 236 15.81 11.94 0.42
N ALA A 237 16.71 11.21 -0.20
CA ALA A 237 16.83 11.12 -1.66
C ALA A 237 15.73 10.27 -2.34
N TRP A 238 14.74 9.80 -1.59
CA TRP A 238 13.60 9.03 -2.11
C TRP A 238 12.56 9.96 -2.72
N ASN A 239 12.17 9.73 -3.96
CA ASN A 239 11.29 10.61 -4.73
C ASN A 239 9.79 10.22 -4.71
N ASP A 240 9.42 9.13 -4.02
CA ASP A 240 8.03 8.65 -3.90
C ASP A 240 7.69 8.31 -2.44
N PRO A 241 7.67 9.30 -1.53
CA PRO A 241 7.33 9.09 -0.14
C PRO A 241 5.82 8.92 0.05
N GLY A 242 5.42 7.94 0.86
CA GLY A 242 4.07 7.84 1.41
C GLY A 242 4.04 8.41 2.83
N PHE A 243 3.32 9.48 3.09
CA PHE A 243 3.14 10.01 4.46
C PHE A 243 2.05 9.21 5.16
N THR A 244 2.34 8.70 6.35
CA THR A 244 1.49 7.76 7.08
C THR A 244 1.27 8.15 8.53
N GLY A 245 0.28 7.52 9.17
CA GLY A 245 -0.02 7.70 10.58
C GLY A 245 -1.09 8.76 10.85
N SER A 246 -1.12 9.23 12.10
CA SER A 246 -2.19 10.11 12.59
C SER A 246 -2.07 11.56 12.11
N PHE A 247 -0.89 11.97 11.61
CA PHE A 247 -0.61 13.34 11.19
C PHE A 247 0.08 13.38 9.84
N LEU A 248 -0.44 14.19 8.93
CA LEU A 248 0.21 14.51 7.67
C LEU A 248 1.20 15.66 7.86
N PRO A 249 2.25 15.78 7.02
CA PRO A 249 3.18 16.90 7.10
C PRO A 249 2.48 18.24 6.87
N ALA A 250 2.85 19.24 7.67
CA ALA A 250 2.38 20.62 7.51
C ALA A 250 2.93 21.23 6.21
N GLU A 251 4.19 20.94 5.91
CA GLU A 251 4.85 21.35 4.67
C GLU A 251 5.64 20.18 4.11
N HIS A 252 5.64 20.03 2.79
CA HIS A 252 6.48 19.04 2.10
C HIS A 252 6.85 19.49 0.71
N THR A 253 8.04 19.08 0.28
CA THR A 253 8.53 19.26 -1.08
C THR A 253 9.00 17.91 -1.60
N ILE A 254 8.50 17.50 -2.76
CA ILE A 254 8.89 16.26 -3.44
C ILE A 254 9.36 16.62 -4.84
N ASN A 255 10.57 16.18 -5.20
CA ASN A 255 11.15 16.40 -6.52
C ASN A 255 11.97 15.17 -6.97
N ASN A 256 12.66 15.27 -8.11
CA ASN A 256 13.47 14.16 -8.63
C ASN A 256 14.71 13.84 -7.77
N GLU A 257 15.10 14.72 -6.86
CA GLU A 257 16.24 14.54 -5.97
C GLU A 257 15.85 13.94 -4.62
N GLY A 258 14.53 13.88 -4.33
CA GLY A 258 14.00 13.31 -3.11
C GLY A 258 12.90 14.16 -2.48
N PHE A 259 12.74 14.04 -1.16
CA PHE A 259 11.74 14.80 -0.41
C PHE A 259 12.33 15.48 0.83
N THR A 260 11.68 16.57 1.22
CA THR A 260 11.77 17.18 2.56
C THR A 260 10.35 17.33 3.08
N ALA A 261 10.10 16.89 4.31
CA ALA A 261 8.79 17.00 4.93
C ALA A 261 8.92 17.44 6.38
N SER A 262 8.02 18.33 6.84
CA SER A 262 7.99 18.84 8.19
C SER A 262 6.61 18.69 8.82
N TRP A 263 6.61 18.31 10.10
CA TRP A 263 5.41 18.19 10.93
C TRP A 263 5.54 19.10 12.13
N LYS A 264 4.41 19.65 12.55
CA LYS A 264 4.25 20.37 13.81
C LYS A 264 2.99 19.87 14.47
N VAL A 265 3.15 19.20 15.61
CA VAL A 265 2.05 18.61 16.38
C VAL A 265 2.06 19.18 17.78
N LEU A 266 0.91 19.66 18.23
CA LEU A 266 0.70 20.18 19.59
C LEU A 266 0.07 19.09 20.48
N ASP A 267 0.24 19.21 21.79
CA ASP A 267 -0.39 18.33 22.79
C ASP A 267 -1.91 18.28 22.67
N PHE A 268 -2.56 19.37 22.25
CA PHE A 268 -4.00 19.43 21.94
C PHE A 268 -4.45 18.50 20.80
N ASN A 269 -3.52 18.02 19.98
CA ASN A 269 -3.82 17.14 18.84
C ASN A 269 -3.81 15.65 19.20
N ARG A 270 -3.54 15.27 20.44
CA ARG A 270 -3.40 13.87 20.89
C ARG A 270 -4.20 13.58 22.16
N ASN A 271 -4.45 12.31 22.46
CA ASN A 271 -5.34 11.85 23.53
C ASN A 271 -4.62 11.49 24.84
N PHE A 272 -3.41 11.97 25.09
CA PHE A 272 -2.69 11.77 26.33
C PHE A 272 -2.05 13.07 26.83
N PRO A 273 -2.02 13.31 28.15
CA PRO A 273 -1.49 14.55 28.73
C PRO A 273 0.05 14.56 28.72
N GLN A 274 0.65 15.71 29.14
CA GLN A 274 2.11 15.82 29.29
C GLN A 274 2.66 15.07 30.49
N GLN A 275 1.80 14.70 31.43
CA GLN A 275 2.17 13.96 32.61
C GLN A 275 0.99 13.12 33.12
N TRP A 276 1.26 11.91 33.61
CA TRP A 276 0.23 11.03 34.20
C TRP A 276 0.87 10.01 35.14
N LYS A 277 0.04 9.35 35.95
CA LYS A 277 0.45 8.30 36.87
C LYS A 277 0.10 6.93 36.32
N ASN A 278 0.94 5.95 36.63
CA ASN A 278 0.70 4.54 36.33
C ASN A 278 0.32 4.28 34.86
N ASP A 279 -0.51 3.30 34.61
CA ASP A 279 -0.88 2.82 33.27
C ASP A 279 -2.13 3.52 32.70
N GLU A 280 -2.36 4.81 33.05
CA GLU A 280 -3.58 5.53 32.63
C GLU A 280 -3.62 5.81 31.12
N TYR A 281 -2.47 6.05 30.50
CA TYR A 281 -2.39 6.42 29.06
C TYR A 281 -1.33 5.61 28.33
N ARG A 282 -1.54 5.43 27.03
CA ARG A 282 -0.57 4.84 26.10
C ARG A 282 -0.26 5.85 24.99
N VAL A 283 0.98 5.89 24.54
CA VAL A 283 1.43 6.83 23.50
C VAL A 283 1.47 6.22 22.11
N THR A 284 1.04 4.95 21.96
CA THR A 284 1.22 4.15 20.73
C THR A 284 0.27 4.50 19.58
N ASP A 285 -0.80 5.27 19.82
CA ASP A 285 -1.88 5.47 18.85
C ASP A 285 -1.75 6.78 18.06
N ALA A 286 -0.70 7.55 18.29
CA ALA A 286 -0.48 8.86 17.70
C ALA A 286 0.73 8.91 16.75
N ASP A 287 1.29 7.76 16.36
CA ASP A 287 2.47 7.70 15.50
C ASP A 287 2.20 8.30 14.11
N PHE A 288 3.23 8.94 13.54
CA PHE A 288 3.22 9.51 12.20
C PHE A 288 4.63 9.45 11.61
N GLY A 289 4.72 9.52 10.29
CA GLY A 289 6.01 9.49 9.63
C GLY A 289 5.93 9.27 8.13
N VAL A 290 6.94 8.62 7.59
CA VAL A 290 7.08 8.34 6.16
C VAL A 290 7.21 6.85 5.91
N LYS A 291 6.53 6.38 4.86
CA LYS A 291 6.73 5.08 4.24
C LYS A 291 7.48 5.27 2.94
N LEU A 292 8.57 4.55 2.77
CA LEU A 292 9.32 4.48 1.54
C LEU A 292 8.66 3.42 0.66
N VAL A 293 7.76 3.86 -0.21
CA VAL A 293 6.98 2.96 -1.05
C VAL A 293 7.87 2.37 -2.13
N THR A 294 7.94 1.05 -2.21
CA THR A 294 8.41 0.40 -3.44
C THR A 294 7.25 0.30 -4.40
N VAL A 295 7.47 0.68 -5.63
CA VAL A 295 6.53 0.46 -6.72
C VAL A 295 6.49 -1.04 -7.08
N ALA A 296 6.14 -1.90 -6.12
CA ALA A 296 5.69 -3.27 -6.42
C ALA A 296 4.31 -3.25 -7.11
N ASP A 297 4.02 -2.14 -7.78
CA ASP A 297 2.76 -1.80 -8.44
C ASP A 297 2.48 -2.72 -9.65
N HIS A 298 3.51 -3.41 -10.18
CA HIS A 298 3.33 -4.29 -11.33
C HIS A 298 2.40 -5.50 -11.05
N TYR A 299 2.39 -6.06 -9.82
CA TYR A 299 1.44 -7.12 -9.46
C TYR A 299 0.03 -6.59 -9.33
N GLN A 300 -0.16 -5.44 -8.69
CA GLN A 300 -1.47 -4.81 -8.55
C GLN A 300 -2.02 -4.40 -9.92
N LYS A 301 -1.21 -3.76 -10.78
CA LYS A 301 -1.60 -3.39 -12.15
C LYS A 301 -1.88 -4.63 -13.01
N SER A 302 -1.07 -5.70 -12.90
CA SER A 302 -1.30 -6.96 -13.60
C SER A 302 -2.58 -7.64 -13.14
N SER A 303 -2.86 -7.68 -11.84
CA SER A 303 -4.11 -8.20 -11.27
C SER A 303 -5.33 -7.41 -11.75
N ARG A 304 -5.25 -6.07 -11.70
CA ARG A 304 -6.30 -5.18 -12.23
C ARG A 304 -6.51 -5.42 -13.72
N ALA A 305 -5.45 -5.48 -14.53
CA ALA A 305 -5.53 -5.76 -15.95
C ALA A 305 -6.21 -7.12 -16.22
N ALA A 306 -5.84 -8.17 -15.49
CA ALA A 306 -6.43 -9.49 -15.63
C ALA A 306 -7.91 -9.54 -15.19
N LYS A 307 -8.32 -8.74 -14.20
CA LYS A 307 -9.75 -8.59 -13.85
C LYS A 307 -10.57 -8.04 -15.02
N TYR A 308 -10.04 -7.08 -15.77
CA TYR A 308 -10.69 -6.57 -16.99
C TYR A 308 -10.57 -7.50 -18.20
N GLY A 309 -9.85 -8.61 -18.11
CA GLY A 309 -9.66 -9.57 -19.21
C GLY A 309 -10.93 -10.11 -19.83
N ILE A 310 -12.02 -10.23 -19.06
CA ILE A 310 -13.31 -10.64 -19.59
C ILE A 310 -13.85 -9.64 -20.62
N LEU A 311 -13.60 -8.34 -20.43
CA LEU A 311 -14.01 -7.32 -21.38
C LEU A 311 -13.28 -7.44 -22.70
N ILE A 312 -11.96 -7.71 -22.67
CA ILE A 312 -11.17 -7.95 -23.90
C ILE A 312 -11.72 -9.17 -24.63
N ILE A 313 -11.95 -10.29 -23.93
CA ILE A 313 -12.48 -11.51 -24.54
C ILE A 313 -13.83 -11.23 -25.20
N LEU A 314 -14.74 -10.53 -24.51
CA LEU A 314 -16.04 -10.15 -25.05
C LEU A 314 -15.93 -9.25 -26.28
N PHE A 315 -15.08 -8.22 -26.25
CA PHE A 315 -14.88 -7.32 -27.39
C PHE A 315 -14.29 -8.03 -28.60
N VAL A 316 -13.32 -8.90 -28.35
CA VAL A 316 -12.72 -9.74 -29.40
C VAL A 316 -13.77 -10.63 -30.04
N PHE A 317 -14.52 -11.37 -29.24
CA PHE A 317 -15.54 -12.29 -29.74
C PHE A 317 -16.68 -11.54 -30.46
N LEU A 318 -17.13 -10.45 -29.90
CA LEU A 318 -18.11 -9.57 -30.53
C LEU A 318 -17.61 -9.05 -31.89
N SER A 319 -16.37 -8.58 -31.96
CA SER A 319 -15.75 -8.08 -33.18
C SER A 319 -15.64 -9.17 -34.25
N PHE A 320 -15.22 -10.40 -33.89
CA PHE A 320 -15.21 -11.54 -34.83
C PHE A 320 -16.62 -11.92 -35.27
N PHE A 321 -17.60 -11.92 -34.37
CA PHE A 321 -18.97 -12.22 -34.67
C PHE A 321 -19.60 -11.18 -35.64
N LEU A 322 -19.34 -9.88 -35.39
CA LEU A 322 -19.80 -8.82 -36.28
C LEU A 322 -19.14 -8.91 -37.65
N ASN A 323 -17.84 -9.16 -37.69
CA ASN A 323 -17.09 -9.37 -38.94
C ASN A 323 -17.67 -10.54 -39.75
N GLU A 324 -17.99 -11.67 -39.10
CA GLU A 324 -18.61 -12.82 -39.73
C GLU A 324 -19.97 -12.48 -40.36
N ILE A 325 -20.82 -11.72 -39.66
CA ILE A 325 -22.15 -11.31 -40.19
C ILE A 325 -21.99 -10.37 -41.39
N ILE A 326 -21.09 -9.38 -41.29
CA ILE A 326 -20.87 -8.39 -42.35
C ILE A 326 -20.26 -9.02 -43.62
N THR A 327 -19.26 -9.88 -43.44
CA THR A 327 -18.50 -10.48 -44.54
C THR A 327 -19.09 -11.78 -45.06
N LYS A 328 -20.08 -12.36 -44.34
CA LYS A 328 -20.66 -13.69 -44.58
C LYS A 328 -19.60 -14.83 -44.60
N GLN A 329 -18.45 -14.61 -43.98
CA GLN A 329 -17.38 -15.60 -43.87
C GLN A 329 -17.55 -16.33 -42.53
N LYS A 330 -17.77 -17.67 -42.60
CA LYS A 330 -17.99 -18.50 -41.41
C LYS A 330 -16.69 -18.64 -40.63
N VAL A 331 -16.71 -18.31 -39.34
CA VAL A 331 -15.62 -18.54 -38.37
C VAL A 331 -15.97 -19.79 -37.56
N HIS A 332 -15.07 -20.78 -37.53
CA HIS A 332 -15.30 -22.01 -36.76
C HIS A 332 -15.21 -21.77 -35.26
N PRO A 333 -16.04 -22.41 -34.39
CA PRO A 333 -15.95 -22.24 -32.93
C PRO A 333 -14.56 -22.43 -32.34
N PHE A 334 -13.79 -23.38 -32.86
CA PHE A 334 -12.41 -23.62 -32.45
C PHE A 334 -11.50 -22.39 -32.63
N GLN A 335 -11.79 -21.54 -33.63
CA GLN A 335 -11.00 -20.31 -33.85
C GLN A 335 -11.29 -19.26 -32.77
N TYR A 336 -12.53 -19.19 -32.25
CA TYR A 336 -12.85 -18.37 -31.07
C TYR A 336 -12.10 -18.86 -29.84
N ILE A 337 -11.99 -20.17 -29.62
CA ILE A 337 -11.25 -20.75 -28.49
C ILE A 337 -9.78 -20.35 -28.60
N LEU A 338 -9.13 -20.51 -29.74
CA LEU A 338 -7.71 -20.17 -29.92
C LEU A 338 -7.43 -18.67 -29.74
N VAL A 339 -8.31 -17.80 -30.26
CA VAL A 339 -8.18 -16.35 -30.06
C VAL A 339 -8.42 -15.97 -28.59
N GLY A 340 -9.36 -16.62 -27.92
CA GLY A 340 -9.57 -16.46 -26.48
C GLY A 340 -8.34 -16.87 -25.64
N PHE A 341 -7.73 -18.00 -25.98
CA PHE A 341 -6.48 -18.42 -25.35
C PHE A 341 -5.33 -17.44 -25.64
N ALA A 342 -5.25 -16.88 -26.85
CA ALA A 342 -4.26 -15.85 -27.17
C ALA A 342 -4.37 -14.62 -26.25
N VAL A 343 -5.61 -14.19 -25.94
CA VAL A 343 -5.86 -13.12 -24.97
C VAL A 343 -5.45 -13.55 -23.55
N LEU A 344 -5.64 -14.79 -23.17
CA LEU A 344 -5.19 -15.27 -21.85
C LEU A 344 -3.66 -15.36 -21.75
N VAL A 345 -2.98 -15.78 -22.81
CA VAL A 345 -1.51 -15.79 -22.90
C VAL A 345 -0.92 -14.39 -22.75
N PHE A 346 -1.63 -13.35 -23.23
CA PHE A 346 -1.22 -11.97 -22.95
C PHE A 346 -0.99 -11.71 -21.45
N TYR A 347 -1.88 -12.16 -20.56
CA TYR A 347 -1.75 -11.96 -19.11
C TYR A 347 -0.60 -12.76 -18.50
N LEU A 348 -0.30 -13.95 -19.02
CA LEU A 348 0.87 -14.73 -18.61
C LEU A 348 2.17 -14.03 -19.02
N LEU A 349 2.24 -13.54 -20.27
CA LEU A 349 3.38 -12.76 -20.75
C LEU A 349 3.53 -11.46 -19.95
N LEU A 350 2.42 -10.75 -19.71
CA LEU A 350 2.41 -9.53 -18.91
C LEU A 350 3.00 -9.78 -17.52
N LEU A 351 2.55 -10.82 -16.82
CA LEU A 351 3.07 -11.19 -15.51
C LEU A 351 4.57 -11.48 -15.56
N SER A 352 4.98 -12.42 -16.43
CA SER A 352 6.36 -12.87 -16.52
C SER A 352 7.34 -11.77 -16.91
N ILE A 353 6.96 -10.90 -17.86
CA ILE A 353 7.83 -9.82 -18.35
C ILE A 353 7.84 -8.65 -17.35
N SER A 354 6.71 -8.39 -16.67
CA SER A 354 6.62 -7.28 -15.71
C SER A 354 7.52 -7.47 -14.49
N GLU A 355 7.79 -8.70 -14.10
CA GLU A 355 8.75 -9.03 -13.03
C GLU A 355 10.19 -8.62 -13.36
N GLN A 356 10.52 -8.42 -14.65
CA GLN A 356 11.88 -8.08 -15.11
C GLN A 356 12.00 -6.63 -15.60
N LEU A 357 10.99 -6.16 -16.35
CA LEU A 357 11.04 -4.89 -17.08
C LEU A 357 10.04 -3.85 -16.58
N GLY A 358 9.29 -4.17 -15.51
CA GLY A 358 8.21 -3.34 -15.01
C GLY A 358 6.95 -3.38 -15.89
N PHE A 359 5.83 -2.86 -15.37
CA PHE A 359 4.50 -3.02 -15.96
C PHE A 359 4.37 -2.41 -17.36
N ASN A 360 4.85 -1.18 -17.58
CA ASN A 360 4.59 -0.45 -18.82
C ASN A 360 5.24 -1.11 -20.05
N LEU A 361 6.52 -1.48 -19.95
CA LEU A 361 7.23 -2.17 -21.02
C LEU A 361 6.68 -3.59 -21.25
N ALA A 362 6.38 -4.30 -20.16
CA ALA A 362 5.77 -5.62 -20.23
C ALA A 362 4.42 -5.59 -20.95
N TYR A 363 3.58 -4.60 -20.63
CA TYR A 363 2.29 -4.43 -21.29
C TYR A 363 2.42 -4.20 -22.80
N LEU A 364 3.35 -3.31 -23.18
CA LEU A 364 3.62 -3.02 -24.60
C LEU A 364 4.10 -4.28 -25.35
N ILE A 365 5.12 -4.97 -24.81
CA ILE A 365 5.69 -6.17 -25.44
C ILE A 365 4.63 -7.27 -25.56
N SER A 366 3.90 -7.55 -24.49
CA SER A 366 2.87 -8.60 -24.46
C SER A 366 1.71 -8.29 -25.40
N SER A 367 1.22 -7.03 -25.43
CA SER A 367 0.13 -6.63 -26.32
C SER A 367 0.54 -6.72 -27.78
N VAL A 368 1.71 -6.19 -28.15
CA VAL A 368 2.22 -6.26 -29.54
C VAL A 368 2.41 -7.72 -29.98
N SER A 369 2.99 -8.57 -29.15
CA SER A 369 3.19 -10.00 -29.46
C SER A 369 1.87 -10.71 -29.74
N VAL A 370 0.87 -10.51 -28.90
CA VAL A 370 -0.45 -11.13 -29.08
C VAL A 370 -1.22 -10.52 -30.25
N LEU A 371 -1.12 -9.21 -30.50
CA LEU A 371 -1.72 -8.57 -31.66
C LEU A 371 -1.15 -9.12 -32.99
N ILE A 372 0.16 -9.28 -33.07
CA ILE A 372 0.81 -9.89 -34.26
C ILE A 372 0.33 -11.33 -34.43
N MET A 373 0.30 -12.13 -33.36
CA MET A 373 -0.18 -13.52 -33.42
C MET A 373 -1.63 -13.60 -33.91
N ILE A 374 -2.52 -12.77 -33.38
CA ILE A 374 -3.94 -12.74 -33.80
C ILE A 374 -4.09 -12.21 -35.22
N LEU A 375 -3.30 -11.21 -35.66
CA LEU A 375 -3.30 -10.70 -37.02
C LEU A 375 -2.96 -11.81 -38.04
N LEU A 376 -1.84 -12.48 -37.82
CA LEU A 376 -1.38 -13.57 -38.69
C LEU A 376 -2.38 -14.73 -38.71
N TYR A 377 -2.91 -15.12 -37.56
CA TYR A 377 -3.91 -16.18 -37.47
C TYR A 377 -5.23 -15.78 -38.15
N SER A 378 -5.74 -14.55 -37.90
CA SER A 378 -6.99 -14.06 -38.51
C SER A 378 -6.93 -14.00 -40.02
N ARG A 379 -5.74 -13.73 -40.60
CA ARG A 379 -5.53 -13.74 -42.04
C ARG A 379 -5.83 -15.10 -42.68
N THR A 380 -5.63 -16.21 -41.98
CA THR A 380 -5.86 -17.55 -42.54
C THR A 380 -7.32 -17.85 -42.85
N PHE A 381 -8.27 -17.26 -42.09
CA PHE A 381 -9.70 -17.51 -42.25
C PHE A 381 -10.51 -16.30 -42.74
N LEU A 382 -10.02 -15.07 -42.57
CA LEU A 382 -10.72 -13.86 -43.08
C LEU A 382 -10.46 -13.54 -44.55
N LYS A 383 -9.69 -14.37 -45.28
CA LYS A 383 -9.39 -14.32 -46.70
C LYS A 383 -8.81 -12.99 -47.24
N LYS A 384 -9.22 -11.81 -46.72
CA LYS A 384 -8.75 -10.49 -47.12
C LYS A 384 -7.94 -9.85 -45.99
N TRP A 385 -6.80 -9.25 -46.34
CA TRP A 385 -5.94 -8.52 -45.38
C TRP A 385 -6.69 -7.39 -44.68
N VAL A 386 -7.59 -6.67 -45.43
CA VAL A 386 -8.36 -5.57 -44.84
C VAL A 386 -9.18 -6.00 -43.63
N HIS A 387 -9.84 -7.17 -43.67
CA HIS A 387 -10.65 -7.65 -42.57
C HIS A 387 -9.78 -8.08 -41.35
N ALA A 388 -8.61 -8.68 -41.59
CA ALA A 388 -7.67 -9.02 -40.54
C ALA A 388 -7.07 -7.78 -39.88
N ILE A 389 -6.73 -6.75 -40.67
CA ILE A 389 -6.21 -5.48 -40.16
C ILE A 389 -7.30 -4.72 -39.35
N VAL A 390 -8.52 -4.62 -39.85
CA VAL A 390 -9.62 -3.99 -39.09
C VAL A 390 -9.85 -4.70 -37.76
N GLN A 391 -9.84 -6.03 -37.77
CA GLN A 391 -9.97 -6.82 -36.55
C GLN A 391 -8.85 -6.52 -35.55
N THR A 392 -7.60 -6.47 -36.03
CA THR A 392 -6.45 -6.16 -35.15
C THR A 392 -6.49 -4.72 -34.66
N LEU A 393 -6.95 -3.75 -35.45
CA LEU A 393 -7.14 -2.36 -34.98
C LEU A 393 -8.16 -2.26 -33.85
N ILE A 394 -9.27 -3.00 -33.91
CA ILE A 394 -10.25 -3.05 -32.83
C ILE A 394 -9.62 -3.61 -31.55
N LEU A 395 -8.81 -4.67 -31.67
CA LEU A 395 -8.06 -5.22 -30.53
C LEU A 395 -7.02 -4.23 -29.99
N THR A 396 -6.28 -3.57 -30.86
CA THR A 396 -5.30 -2.54 -30.47
C THR A 396 -5.96 -1.45 -29.65
N PHE A 397 -7.13 -0.99 -30.09
CA PHE A 397 -7.90 -0.01 -29.34
C PHE A 397 -8.35 -0.56 -27.98
N SER A 398 -8.78 -1.83 -27.91
CA SER A 398 -9.20 -2.48 -26.65
C SER A 398 -8.05 -2.60 -25.66
N PHE A 399 -6.85 -3.03 -26.12
CA PHE A 399 -5.64 -3.07 -25.27
C PHE A 399 -5.21 -1.68 -24.84
N GLY A 400 -5.22 -0.69 -25.76
CA GLY A 400 -4.91 0.72 -25.45
C GLY A 400 -5.85 1.31 -24.41
N PHE A 401 -7.15 1.05 -24.51
CA PHE A 401 -8.14 1.48 -23.53
C PHE A 401 -7.88 0.91 -22.13
N ILE A 402 -7.58 -0.39 -22.04
CA ILE A 402 -7.25 -1.00 -20.74
C ILE A 402 -5.94 -0.48 -20.20
N PHE A 403 -4.92 -0.22 -21.04
CA PHE A 403 -3.69 0.40 -20.59
C PHE A 403 -3.94 1.76 -19.93
N VAL A 404 -4.76 2.61 -20.57
CA VAL A 404 -5.16 3.90 -19.99
C VAL A 404 -5.89 3.71 -18.66
N LEU A 405 -6.81 2.73 -18.58
CA LEU A 405 -7.50 2.41 -17.33
C LEU A 405 -6.53 1.99 -16.20
N MET A 406 -5.41 1.33 -16.53
CA MET A 406 -4.41 0.93 -15.54
C MET A 406 -3.58 2.11 -15.03
N GLN A 407 -3.41 3.16 -15.84
CA GLN A 407 -2.71 4.38 -15.43
C GLN A 407 -3.60 5.32 -14.58
N LEU A 408 -4.93 5.18 -14.69
CA LEU A 408 -5.89 6.00 -13.96
C LEU A 408 -6.28 5.32 -12.64
N GLU A 409 -5.65 5.70 -11.52
CA GLU A 409 -5.98 5.12 -10.22
C GLU A 409 -7.36 5.56 -9.73
N THR A 410 -7.56 6.85 -9.61
CA THR A 410 -8.78 7.45 -9.02
C THR A 410 -9.99 7.40 -9.98
N TYR A 411 -9.77 7.61 -11.28
CA TYR A 411 -10.83 7.74 -12.27
C TYR A 411 -11.11 6.46 -13.06
N ALA A 412 -10.45 5.35 -12.74
CA ALA A 412 -10.56 4.08 -13.50
C ALA A 412 -12.01 3.57 -13.59
N LEU A 413 -12.80 3.67 -12.52
CA LEU A 413 -14.21 3.24 -12.51
C LEU A 413 -15.06 4.11 -13.42
N MET A 414 -14.91 5.43 -13.37
CA MET A 414 -15.67 6.36 -14.20
C MET A 414 -15.36 6.16 -15.69
N VAL A 415 -14.07 6.15 -16.06
CA VAL A 415 -13.64 5.95 -17.45
C VAL A 415 -14.02 4.56 -17.96
N GLY A 416 -13.91 3.52 -17.11
CA GLY A 416 -14.31 2.16 -17.42
C GLY A 416 -15.82 2.02 -17.71
N SER A 417 -16.68 2.65 -16.91
CA SER A 417 -18.13 2.62 -17.09
C SER A 417 -18.57 3.39 -18.34
N ILE A 418 -17.97 4.55 -18.60
CA ILE A 418 -18.23 5.32 -19.84
C ILE A 418 -17.77 4.52 -21.06
N GLY A 419 -16.59 3.89 -21.02
CA GLY A 419 -16.10 3.04 -22.10
C GLY A 419 -17.03 1.87 -22.39
N LEU A 420 -17.49 1.17 -21.35
CA LEU A 420 -18.46 0.06 -21.48
C LEU A 420 -19.78 0.54 -22.10
N PHE A 421 -20.29 1.69 -21.66
CA PHE A 421 -21.51 2.31 -22.22
C PHE A 421 -21.34 2.60 -23.73
N LEU A 422 -20.22 3.21 -24.12
CA LEU A 422 -19.95 3.54 -25.53
C LEU A 422 -19.85 2.28 -26.39
N VAL A 423 -19.17 1.24 -25.90
CA VAL A 423 -19.07 -0.05 -26.62
C VAL A 423 -20.44 -0.69 -26.77
N LEU A 424 -21.27 -0.68 -25.72
CA LEU A 424 -22.63 -1.22 -25.79
C LEU A 424 -23.48 -0.44 -26.78
N ALA A 425 -23.44 0.90 -26.72
CA ALA A 425 -24.16 1.78 -27.66
C ALA A 425 -23.73 1.53 -29.12
N LEU A 426 -22.41 1.42 -29.36
CA LEU A 426 -21.88 1.11 -30.70
C LEU A 426 -22.35 -0.26 -31.17
N THR A 427 -22.32 -1.27 -30.30
CA THR A 427 -22.80 -2.62 -30.60
C THR A 427 -24.26 -2.61 -30.98
N MET A 428 -25.13 -1.94 -30.21
CA MET A 428 -26.55 -1.79 -30.52
C MET A 428 -26.78 -1.09 -31.86
N PHE A 429 -25.99 -0.04 -32.13
CA PHE A 429 -26.05 0.70 -33.39
C PHE A 429 -25.67 -0.17 -34.58
N VAL A 430 -24.60 -0.93 -34.51
CA VAL A 430 -24.14 -1.83 -35.57
C VAL A 430 -25.11 -3.00 -35.80
N THR A 431 -25.61 -3.57 -34.71
CA THR A 431 -26.51 -4.75 -34.78
C THR A 431 -27.93 -4.42 -35.15
N ARG A 432 -28.35 -3.13 -35.15
CA ARG A 432 -29.73 -2.73 -35.47
C ARG A 432 -30.21 -3.16 -36.86
N LYS A 433 -29.27 -3.35 -37.81
CA LYS A 433 -29.56 -3.77 -39.20
C LYS A 433 -29.50 -5.29 -39.40
N ILE A 434 -29.20 -6.05 -38.36
CA ILE A 434 -29.12 -7.50 -38.46
C ILE A 434 -30.53 -8.08 -38.44
N ASN A 435 -30.85 -8.90 -39.48
CA ASN A 435 -32.09 -9.65 -39.47
C ASN A 435 -31.99 -10.89 -38.60
N TRP A 436 -32.51 -10.78 -37.39
CA TRP A 436 -32.51 -11.86 -36.39
C TRP A 436 -33.51 -12.98 -36.69
N TYR A 437 -34.49 -12.74 -37.56
CA TYR A 437 -35.59 -13.63 -37.85
C TYR A 437 -35.52 -14.32 -39.21
N GLY A 438 -34.46 -14.08 -40.00
CA GLY A 438 -34.18 -14.86 -41.21
C GLY A 438 -35.22 -14.72 -42.33
N GLU A 439 -35.68 -13.44 -42.62
CA GLU A 439 -36.47 -13.15 -43.83
C GLU A 439 -35.59 -13.05 -45.08
#